data_b97b8df00073da2f40f422e75e5fa127
#
_entry.id   b97b8df00073da2f40f422e75e5fa127
#
_cell.length_a   1.000
_cell.length_b   1.000
_cell.length_c   1.000
_cell.angle_alpha   90.00
_cell.angle_beta   90.00
_cell.angle_gamma   90.00
#
_symmetry.space_group_name_H-M   'P 1'
#
loop_
_entity.id
_entity.type
_entity.pdbx_description
1 polymer ?
#
loop_
_entity_poly.entity_id
_entity_poly.type
_entity_poly.pdbx_seq_one_letter_code
_entity_poly.pdbx_strand_id
1 'polypeptide(L)'
;MTFEPQPQELFAGQNAPARISLLRDKIALLSELGVDRLLCVRFDKKFAQLPPEQFIESLLVERLGVRYLVVGDDFRFGQQRRGNFEMLQQAGEQHGFAVVNTTSFLVGDQRVSSTMVREALAKGNLELTRRLLGHPFTLSGRVVHGQQLGRTLGFPTANIALKRQVVPVRGVFAVRLRWPGSEAFNGVANVGFRPTVKGQNCLLEVNLFDFSGDLYGQRVEVELVAKIRDEKPFNSLDALQKQIMNDADEAKALLSNDAG
;
A
#
# COMPACT_ATOMS: atom_id res chain seq x y z
N MET A 1 -8.12 -4.41 15.20
CA MET A 1 -9.10 -3.41 14.72
C MET A 1 -8.42 -2.48 13.72
N THR A 2 -9.13 -2.06 12.66
CA THR A 2 -8.67 -1.04 11.68
C THR A 2 -9.83 -0.10 11.31
N PHE A 3 -9.52 1.02 10.67
CA PHE A 3 -10.50 2.03 10.27
C PHE A 3 -10.56 2.18 8.74
N GLU A 4 -11.79 2.32 8.19
CA GLU A 4 -12.02 2.57 6.78
C GLU A 4 -13.17 3.59 6.59
N PRO A 5 -12.95 4.72 5.92
CA PRO A 5 -11.66 5.23 5.46
C PRO A 5 -10.66 5.46 6.60
N GLN A 6 -9.40 5.71 6.28
CA GLN A 6 -8.42 6.08 7.31
C GLN A 6 -8.78 7.45 7.91
N PRO A 7 -8.52 7.68 9.22
CA PRO A 7 -8.84 8.96 9.85
C PRO A 7 -8.30 10.18 9.10
N GLN A 8 -7.07 10.09 8.59
CA GLN A 8 -6.45 11.16 7.80
C GLN A 8 -7.21 11.49 6.51
N GLU A 9 -7.87 10.51 5.89
CA GLU A 9 -8.66 10.76 4.67
C GLU A 9 -9.95 11.51 4.96
N LEU A 10 -10.58 11.26 6.12
CA LEU A 10 -11.76 12.01 6.53
C LEU A 10 -11.44 13.49 6.78
N PHE A 11 -10.28 13.78 7.39
CA PHE A 11 -9.93 15.14 7.81
C PHE A 11 -9.18 15.93 6.73
N ALA A 12 -8.27 15.29 6.00
CA ALA A 12 -7.45 15.95 4.99
C ALA A 12 -8.01 15.84 3.55
N GLY A 13 -9.01 14.98 3.32
CA GLY A 13 -9.64 14.83 2.01
C GLY A 13 -8.61 14.53 0.91
N GLN A 14 -8.54 15.40 -0.10
CA GLN A 14 -7.60 15.25 -1.23
C GLN A 14 -6.12 15.42 -0.83
N ASN A 15 -5.85 16.07 0.30
CA ASN A 15 -4.49 16.26 0.83
C ASN A 15 -4.05 15.10 1.75
N ALA A 16 -4.85 14.04 1.85
CA ALA A 16 -4.48 12.88 2.65
C ALA A 16 -3.21 12.22 2.09
N PRO A 17 -2.31 11.73 2.96
CA PRO A 17 -1.12 11.03 2.53
C PRO A 17 -1.47 9.78 1.71
N ALA A 18 -0.63 9.47 0.72
CA ALA A 18 -0.79 8.26 -0.07
C ALA A 18 -0.88 7.01 0.81
N ARG A 19 -1.84 6.12 0.51
CA ARG A 19 -1.94 4.83 1.21
C ARG A 19 -0.76 3.93 0.85
N ILE A 20 -0.08 3.39 1.83
CA ILE A 20 0.92 2.34 1.65
C ILE A 20 0.21 1.04 1.25
N SER A 21 -0.84 0.65 1.99
CA SER A 21 -1.64 -0.56 1.73
C SER A 21 -3.12 -0.23 1.62
N LEU A 22 -3.84 -0.83 0.68
CA LEU A 22 -5.30 -0.82 0.66
C LEU A 22 -5.85 -1.78 1.74
N LEU A 23 -7.12 -1.63 2.10
CA LEU A 23 -7.75 -2.51 3.10
C LEU A 23 -7.58 -3.99 2.75
N ARG A 24 -7.70 -4.36 1.48
CA ARG A 24 -7.54 -5.74 1.04
C ARG A 24 -6.11 -6.25 1.21
N ASP A 25 -5.11 -5.44 0.84
CA ASP A 25 -3.70 -5.81 1.01
C ASP A 25 -3.39 -6.00 2.50
N LYS A 26 -3.94 -5.12 3.34
CA LYS A 26 -3.84 -5.23 4.80
C LYS A 26 -4.50 -6.51 5.33
N ILE A 27 -5.68 -6.88 4.82
CA ILE A 27 -6.36 -8.14 5.21
C ILE A 27 -5.49 -9.34 4.86
N ALA A 28 -4.92 -9.39 3.65
CA ALA A 28 -4.06 -10.49 3.23
C ALA A 28 -2.83 -10.62 4.14
N LEU A 29 -2.09 -9.54 4.36
CA LEU A 29 -0.92 -9.52 5.24
C LEU A 29 -1.25 -9.92 6.69
N LEU A 30 -2.36 -9.41 7.25
CA LEU A 30 -2.77 -9.78 8.60
C LEU A 30 -3.16 -11.25 8.70
N SER A 31 -3.79 -11.81 7.66
CA SER A 31 -4.11 -13.25 7.60
C SER A 31 -2.85 -14.10 7.57
N GLU A 32 -1.85 -13.73 6.78
CA GLU A 32 -0.54 -14.40 6.72
C GLU A 32 0.20 -14.36 8.08
N LEU A 33 -0.02 -13.29 8.85
CA LEU A 33 0.52 -13.14 10.21
C LEU A 33 -0.31 -13.86 11.30
N GLY A 34 -1.32 -14.64 10.92
CA GLY A 34 -2.13 -15.43 11.84
C GLY A 34 -3.19 -14.64 12.60
N VAL A 35 -3.64 -13.49 12.10
CA VAL A 35 -4.75 -12.75 12.70
C VAL A 35 -6.07 -13.42 12.34
N ASP A 36 -6.78 -13.96 13.33
CA ASP A 36 -8.03 -14.71 13.15
C ASP A 36 -9.21 -13.82 12.75
N ARG A 37 -9.29 -12.60 13.29
CA ARG A 37 -10.42 -11.71 13.09
C ARG A 37 -9.96 -10.26 12.92
N LEU A 38 -10.48 -9.59 11.90
CA LEU A 38 -10.26 -8.17 11.66
C LEU A 38 -11.58 -7.41 11.82
N LEU A 39 -11.67 -6.55 12.84
CA LEU A 39 -12.73 -5.57 12.96
C LEU A 39 -12.37 -4.34 12.11
N CYS A 40 -13.13 -4.12 11.03
CA CYS A 40 -13.01 -2.91 10.21
C CYS A 40 -14.12 -1.94 10.62
N VAL A 41 -13.75 -0.88 11.32
CA VAL A 41 -14.69 0.13 11.79
C VAL A 41 -14.83 1.23 10.73
N ARG A 42 -16.07 1.57 10.39
CA ARG A 42 -16.33 2.74 9.54
C ARG A 42 -15.95 4.01 10.29
N PHE A 43 -14.98 4.75 9.76
CA PHE A 43 -14.54 6.01 10.35
C PHE A 43 -15.23 7.18 9.65
N ASP A 44 -16.32 7.64 10.23
CA ASP A 44 -17.08 8.78 9.76
C ASP A 44 -17.10 9.92 10.81
N LYS A 45 -17.75 11.03 10.48
CA LYS A 45 -17.86 12.19 11.38
C LYS A 45 -18.50 11.84 12.72
N LYS A 46 -19.48 10.90 12.74
CA LYS A 46 -20.14 10.46 13.97
C LYS A 46 -19.16 9.69 14.86
N PHE A 47 -18.42 8.74 14.27
CA PHE A 47 -17.40 7.98 15.01
C PHE A 47 -16.25 8.88 15.51
N ALA A 48 -15.82 9.84 14.69
CA ALA A 48 -14.76 10.79 15.05
C ALA A 48 -15.12 11.74 16.22
N GLN A 49 -16.42 11.92 16.49
CA GLN A 49 -16.93 12.72 17.61
C GLN A 49 -17.19 11.90 18.88
N LEU A 50 -16.95 10.60 18.85
CA LEU A 50 -17.17 9.73 20.00
C LEU A 50 -16.24 10.13 21.16
N PRO A 51 -16.75 10.42 22.36
CA PRO A 51 -15.92 10.69 23.54
C PRO A 51 -15.00 9.50 23.84
N PRO A 52 -13.78 9.72 24.35
CA PRO A 52 -12.87 8.63 24.69
C PRO A 52 -13.47 7.61 25.64
N GLU A 53 -14.21 8.06 26.65
CA GLU A 53 -14.88 7.24 27.65
C GLU A 53 -15.89 6.29 26.97
N GLN A 54 -16.70 6.83 26.06
CA GLN A 54 -17.68 6.04 25.32
C GLN A 54 -17.02 5.06 24.34
N PHE A 55 -15.89 5.41 23.75
CA PHE A 55 -15.09 4.47 22.94
C PHE A 55 -14.64 3.27 23.78
N ILE A 56 -14.21 3.50 25.02
CA ILE A 56 -13.79 2.43 25.94
C ILE A 56 -15.00 1.58 26.34
N GLU A 57 -15.99 2.19 26.95
CA GLU A 57 -17.16 1.50 27.52
C GLU A 57 -17.94 0.75 26.44
N SER A 58 -18.45 1.48 25.44
CA SER A 58 -19.37 0.89 24.48
C SER A 58 -18.70 0.00 23.46
N LEU A 59 -17.45 0.29 23.05
CA LEU A 59 -16.78 -0.51 22.02
C LEU A 59 -15.88 -1.58 22.64
N LEU A 60 -14.93 -1.20 23.50
CA LEU A 60 -13.95 -2.16 24.02
C LEU A 60 -14.55 -3.11 25.06
N VAL A 61 -15.34 -2.60 26.00
CA VAL A 61 -15.90 -3.39 27.11
C VAL A 61 -17.16 -4.11 26.67
N GLU A 62 -18.23 -3.37 26.32
CA GLU A 62 -19.57 -3.95 26.09
C GLU A 62 -19.63 -4.80 24.81
N ARG A 63 -19.12 -4.28 23.68
CA ARG A 63 -19.28 -4.95 22.37
C ARG A 63 -18.20 -5.96 22.08
N LEU A 64 -16.93 -5.64 22.42
CA LEU A 64 -15.81 -6.52 22.12
C LEU A 64 -15.44 -7.44 23.27
N GLY A 65 -15.80 -7.11 24.50
CA GLY A 65 -15.44 -7.90 25.68
C GLY A 65 -13.92 -8.08 25.78
N VAL A 66 -13.17 -6.99 25.53
CA VAL A 66 -11.70 -7.04 25.47
C VAL A 66 -11.13 -7.58 26.76
N ARG A 67 -10.21 -8.55 26.68
CA ARG A 67 -9.47 -9.12 27.81
C ARG A 67 -8.03 -8.67 27.82
N TYR A 68 -7.48 -8.38 26.63
CA TYR A 68 -6.11 -7.94 26.46
C TYR A 68 -6.05 -6.95 25.30
N LEU A 69 -5.52 -5.75 25.54
CA LEU A 69 -5.44 -4.69 24.57
C LEU A 69 -3.98 -4.32 24.30
N VAL A 70 -3.58 -4.39 23.04
CA VAL A 70 -2.25 -3.96 22.59
C VAL A 70 -2.39 -2.72 21.72
N VAL A 71 -1.71 -1.65 22.07
CA VAL A 71 -1.70 -0.38 21.31
C VAL A 71 -0.28 0.16 21.19
N GLY A 72 -0.05 1.03 20.20
CA GLY A 72 1.21 1.78 20.12
C GLY A 72 1.33 2.83 21.24
N ASP A 73 2.56 3.18 21.59
CA ASP A 73 2.88 4.20 22.61
C ASP A 73 2.33 5.61 22.28
N ASP A 74 2.14 5.90 20.99
CA ASP A 74 1.57 7.15 20.48
C ASP A 74 0.06 7.06 20.17
N PHE A 75 -0.59 5.98 20.58
CA PHE A 75 -2.00 5.77 20.28
C PHE A 75 -2.87 6.86 20.92
N ARG A 76 -3.70 7.47 20.09
CA ARG A 76 -4.69 8.47 20.50
C ARG A 76 -6.04 8.12 19.91
N PHE A 77 -7.10 8.26 20.70
CA PHE A 77 -8.46 7.91 20.29
C PHE A 77 -9.51 8.89 20.81
N GLY A 78 -10.75 8.68 20.36
CA GLY A 78 -11.87 9.51 20.74
C GLY A 78 -11.83 10.93 20.14
N GLN A 79 -12.84 11.71 20.48
CA GLN A 79 -13.02 13.08 19.99
C GLN A 79 -11.77 13.94 20.30
N GLN A 80 -11.30 14.66 19.27
CA GLN A 80 -10.11 15.53 19.35
C GLN A 80 -8.83 14.80 19.81
N ARG A 81 -8.78 13.46 19.69
CA ARG A 81 -7.64 12.64 20.12
C ARG A 81 -7.32 12.75 21.62
N ARG A 82 -8.32 13.05 22.46
CA ARG A 82 -8.14 13.23 23.91
C ARG A 82 -7.80 11.94 24.65
N GLY A 83 -8.25 10.77 24.13
CA GLY A 83 -7.90 9.47 24.70
C GLY A 83 -6.42 9.15 24.49
N ASN A 84 -5.78 8.60 25.50
CA ASN A 84 -4.37 8.24 25.53
C ASN A 84 -4.14 6.88 26.18
N PHE A 85 -2.89 6.46 26.30
CA PHE A 85 -2.51 5.16 26.87
C PHE A 85 -2.89 5.07 28.36
N GLU A 86 -2.63 6.12 29.16
CA GLU A 86 -2.95 6.13 30.58
C GLU A 86 -4.46 5.94 30.84
N MET A 87 -5.30 6.58 30.02
CA MET A 87 -6.75 6.41 30.11
C MET A 87 -7.18 4.95 29.83
N LEU A 88 -6.52 4.28 28.89
CA LEU A 88 -6.77 2.84 28.65
C LEU A 88 -6.32 1.97 29.81
N GLN A 89 -5.17 2.27 30.44
CA GLN A 89 -4.70 1.54 31.60
C GLN A 89 -5.67 1.65 32.79
N GLN A 90 -6.11 2.87 33.11
CA GLN A 90 -7.11 3.10 34.17
C GLN A 90 -8.41 2.35 33.89
N ALA A 91 -8.88 2.39 32.63
CA ALA A 91 -10.07 1.65 32.24
C ALA A 91 -9.84 0.11 32.33
N GLY A 92 -8.65 -0.35 31.98
CA GLY A 92 -8.27 -1.76 32.14
C GLY A 92 -8.35 -2.24 33.58
N GLU A 93 -7.87 -1.45 34.53
CA GLU A 93 -7.97 -1.71 35.97
C GLU A 93 -9.44 -1.76 36.44
N GLN A 94 -10.27 -0.84 35.94
CA GLN A 94 -11.69 -0.74 36.31
C GLN A 94 -12.55 -1.87 35.72
N HIS A 95 -12.28 -2.27 34.48
CA HIS A 95 -13.12 -3.21 33.72
C HIS A 95 -12.49 -4.62 33.56
N GLY A 96 -11.32 -4.87 34.16
CA GLY A 96 -10.70 -6.18 34.21
C GLY A 96 -10.05 -6.63 32.88
N PHE A 97 -9.44 -5.72 32.12
CA PHE A 97 -8.64 -6.06 30.94
C PHE A 97 -7.22 -5.50 31.02
N ALA A 98 -6.26 -6.27 30.52
CA ALA A 98 -4.86 -5.85 30.48
C ALA A 98 -4.59 -4.90 29.31
N VAL A 99 -3.75 -3.90 29.53
CA VAL A 99 -3.32 -2.96 28.48
C VAL A 99 -1.80 -2.95 28.37
N VAL A 100 -1.30 -3.20 27.18
CA VAL A 100 0.14 -3.25 26.89
C VAL A 100 0.45 -2.34 25.71
N ASN A 101 1.56 -1.62 25.79
CA ASN A 101 2.07 -0.90 24.64
C ASN A 101 3.02 -1.76 23.81
N THR A 102 3.04 -1.54 22.50
CA THR A 102 4.12 -2.06 21.67
C THR A 102 5.30 -1.08 21.73
N THR A 103 6.48 -1.62 21.99
CA THR A 103 7.72 -0.86 21.82
C THR A 103 7.86 -0.43 20.35
N SER A 104 8.35 0.79 20.16
CA SER A 104 8.60 1.29 18.81
C SER A 104 9.62 0.40 18.09
N PHE A 105 9.27 -0.04 16.87
CA PHE A 105 10.21 -0.78 16.04
C PHE A 105 11.24 0.17 15.44
N LEU A 106 12.51 -0.18 15.56
CA LEU A 106 13.63 0.62 15.10
C LEU A 106 14.32 -0.08 13.91
N VAL A 107 14.71 0.72 12.92
CA VAL A 107 15.67 0.31 11.87
C VAL A 107 16.90 1.21 12.02
N GLY A 108 18.02 0.64 12.48
CA GLY A 108 19.10 1.42 13.07
C GLY A 108 18.59 2.15 14.32
N ASP A 109 18.88 3.44 14.45
CA ASP A 109 18.46 4.28 15.57
C ASP A 109 17.15 5.05 15.29
N GLN A 110 16.50 4.80 14.16
CA GLN A 110 15.31 5.54 13.75
C GLN A 110 14.04 4.70 13.95
N ARG A 111 13.05 5.32 14.60
CA ARG A 111 11.71 4.74 14.75
C ARG A 111 11.04 4.59 13.39
N VAL A 112 10.62 3.37 13.06
CA VAL A 112 9.86 3.09 11.84
C VAL A 112 8.49 3.78 11.90
N SER A 113 8.15 4.50 10.83
CA SER A 113 6.87 5.19 10.71
C SER A 113 6.35 5.13 9.27
N SER A 114 5.03 5.29 9.10
CA SER A 114 4.43 5.39 7.78
C SER A 114 4.95 6.58 6.96
N THR A 115 5.44 7.62 7.62
CA THR A 115 6.08 8.77 6.96
C THR A 115 7.39 8.35 6.31
N MET A 116 8.28 7.67 7.06
CA MET A 116 9.54 7.15 6.50
C MET A 116 9.31 6.20 5.33
N VAL A 117 8.32 5.31 5.44
CA VAL A 117 7.97 4.41 4.32
C VAL A 117 7.56 5.19 3.08
N ARG A 118 6.72 6.22 3.22
CA ARG A 118 6.31 7.07 2.09
C ARG A 118 7.48 7.85 1.49
N GLU A 119 8.38 8.35 2.30
CA GLU A 119 9.59 9.06 1.84
C GLU A 119 10.53 8.12 1.09
N ALA A 120 10.75 6.90 1.59
CA ALA A 120 11.55 5.88 0.91
C ALA A 120 10.93 5.52 -0.44
N LEU A 121 9.61 5.29 -0.50
CA LEU A 121 8.87 5.01 -1.73
C LEU A 121 8.94 6.18 -2.72
N ALA A 122 8.76 7.41 -2.27
CA ALA A 122 8.84 8.60 -3.13
C ALA A 122 10.23 8.76 -3.78
N LYS A 123 11.29 8.38 -3.06
CA LYS A 123 12.67 8.34 -3.58
C LYS A 123 12.95 7.09 -4.43
N GLY A 124 12.06 6.11 -4.45
CA GLY A 124 12.27 4.82 -5.12
C GLY A 124 13.27 3.92 -4.41
N ASN A 125 13.55 4.17 -3.14
CA ASN A 125 14.44 3.32 -2.33
C ASN A 125 13.67 2.10 -1.82
N LEU A 126 13.55 1.08 -2.68
CA LEU A 126 12.78 -0.12 -2.40
C LEU A 126 13.45 -1.04 -1.37
N GLU A 127 14.79 -1.04 -1.31
CA GLU A 127 15.54 -1.77 -0.30
C GLU A 127 15.24 -1.23 1.12
N LEU A 128 15.33 0.09 1.31
CA LEU A 128 14.93 0.70 2.58
C LEU A 128 13.46 0.45 2.87
N THR A 129 12.58 0.56 1.85
CA THR A 129 11.15 0.29 2.00
C THR A 129 10.88 -1.12 2.51
N ARG A 130 11.54 -2.13 1.95
CA ARG A 130 11.45 -3.54 2.37
C ARG A 130 11.89 -3.71 3.83
N ARG A 131 13.00 -3.09 4.22
CA ARG A 131 13.48 -3.12 5.60
C ARG A 131 12.50 -2.48 6.59
N LEU A 132 11.89 -1.34 6.20
CA LEU A 132 10.89 -0.64 7.03
C LEU A 132 9.57 -1.39 7.15
N LEU A 133 9.13 -2.09 6.09
CA LEU A 133 7.87 -2.84 6.06
C LEU A 133 8.02 -4.27 6.60
N GLY A 134 9.22 -4.86 6.54
CA GLY A 134 9.47 -6.28 6.79
C GLY A 134 9.07 -7.21 5.62
N HIS A 135 8.59 -6.66 4.52
CA HIS A 135 8.22 -7.38 3.30
C HIS A 135 8.38 -6.50 2.05
N PRO A 136 8.45 -7.08 0.83
CA PRO A 136 8.49 -6.31 -0.40
C PRO A 136 7.26 -5.39 -0.55
N PHE A 137 7.45 -4.23 -1.19
CA PHE A 137 6.33 -3.33 -1.49
C PHE A 137 5.59 -3.80 -2.74
N THR A 138 4.29 -3.99 -2.60
CA THR A 138 3.42 -4.48 -3.67
C THR A 138 2.29 -3.50 -4.00
N LEU A 139 1.87 -3.50 -5.25
CA LEU A 139 0.68 -2.82 -5.74
C LEU A 139 -0.29 -3.87 -6.29
N SER A 140 -1.50 -3.92 -5.76
CA SER A 140 -2.53 -4.85 -6.21
C SER A 140 -3.65 -4.14 -6.96
N GLY A 141 -4.19 -4.80 -7.98
CA GLY A 141 -5.30 -4.28 -8.77
C GLY A 141 -5.93 -5.32 -9.67
N ARG A 142 -6.95 -4.89 -10.42
CA ARG A 142 -7.57 -5.70 -11.48
C ARG A 142 -7.03 -5.26 -12.82
N VAL A 143 -6.68 -6.21 -13.68
CA VAL A 143 -6.29 -5.91 -15.07
C VAL A 143 -7.51 -5.42 -15.84
N VAL A 144 -7.39 -4.28 -16.47
CA VAL A 144 -8.46 -3.62 -17.24
C VAL A 144 -7.98 -3.31 -18.66
N HIS A 145 -8.93 -3.08 -19.56
CA HIS A 145 -8.59 -2.62 -20.91
C HIS A 145 -7.97 -1.23 -20.86
N GLY A 146 -6.81 -1.07 -21.50
CA GLY A 146 -6.12 0.19 -21.70
C GLY A 146 -6.20 0.68 -23.15
N GLN A 147 -5.40 1.69 -23.49
CA GLN A 147 -5.34 2.22 -24.86
C GLN A 147 -4.58 1.33 -25.85
N GLN A 148 -4.01 0.21 -25.39
CA GLN A 148 -3.27 -0.79 -26.17
C GLN A 148 -2.09 -0.23 -27.00
N LEU A 149 -1.59 0.97 -26.67
CA LEU A 149 -0.49 1.61 -27.39
C LEU A 149 0.80 0.77 -27.32
N GLY A 150 1.08 0.13 -26.20
CA GLY A 150 2.21 -0.78 -26.04
C GLY A 150 2.17 -1.95 -27.01
N ARG A 151 0.98 -2.47 -27.34
CA ARG A 151 0.80 -3.58 -28.29
C ARG A 151 1.25 -3.19 -29.71
N THR A 152 0.96 -1.95 -30.15
CA THR A 152 1.39 -1.45 -31.47
C THR A 152 2.90 -1.22 -31.55
N LEU A 153 3.57 -1.02 -30.40
CA LEU A 153 5.01 -0.85 -30.29
C LEU A 153 5.76 -2.18 -30.07
N GLY A 154 5.06 -3.32 -30.02
CA GLY A 154 5.66 -4.63 -29.75
C GLY A 154 5.84 -4.95 -28.26
N PHE A 155 5.33 -4.10 -27.35
CA PHE A 155 5.40 -4.27 -25.89
C PHE A 155 3.99 -4.29 -25.29
N PRO A 156 3.25 -5.42 -25.40
CA PRO A 156 1.92 -5.52 -24.81
C PRO A 156 1.98 -5.30 -23.29
N THR A 157 1.11 -4.42 -22.76
CA THR A 157 1.06 -4.09 -21.34
C THR A 157 -0.26 -4.48 -20.71
N ALA A 158 -0.20 -5.05 -19.51
CA ALA A 158 -1.34 -5.19 -18.63
C ALA A 158 -1.58 -3.86 -17.89
N ASN A 159 -2.77 -3.27 -18.08
CA ASN A 159 -3.18 -2.05 -17.38
C ASN A 159 -3.87 -2.42 -16.09
N ILE A 160 -3.35 -1.99 -14.94
CA ILE A 160 -3.83 -2.39 -13.62
C ILE A 160 -4.51 -1.21 -12.93
N ALA A 161 -5.80 -1.38 -12.64
CA ALA A 161 -6.60 -0.38 -11.93
C ALA A 161 -6.28 -0.42 -10.43
N LEU A 162 -5.53 0.56 -9.94
CA LEU A 162 -5.05 0.59 -8.55
C LEU A 162 -6.11 1.03 -7.52
N LYS A 163 -7.22 1.65 -7.97
CA LYS A 163 -8.26 2.20 -7.07
C LYS A 163 -7.69 3.06 -5.93
N ARG A 164 -6.65 3.82 -6.22
CA ARG A 164 -5.99 4.77 -5.31
C ARG A 164 -6.10 6.18 -5.87
N GLN A 165 -6.33 7.18 -5.02
CA GLN A 165 -6.28 8.58 -5.44
C GLN A 165 -4.84 9.02 -5.66
N VAL A 166 -3.93 8.57 -4.80
CA VAL A 166 -2.49 8.85 -4.85
C VAL A 166 -1.71 7.57 -4.60
N VAL A 167 -0.68 7.34 -5.41
CA VAL A 167 0.29 6.24 -5.22
C VAL A 167 1.54 6.84 -4.59
N PRO A 168 2.16 6.18 -3.58
CA PRO A 168 3.33 6.72 -2.90
C PRO A 168 4.63 6.62 -3.71
N VAL A 169 4.59 6.07 -4.92
CA VAL A 169 5.75 5.77 -5.75
C VAL A 169 5.47 6.13 -7.21
N ARG A 170 6.48 6.58 -7.95
CA ARG A 170 6.40 6.92 -9.39
C ARG A 170 7.65 6.53 -10.13
N GLY A 171 7.51 6.25 -11.43
CA GLY A 171 8.61 5.94 -12.31
C GLY A 171 8.47 4.59 -12.99
N VAL A 172 9.58 4.13 -13.56
CA VAL A 172 9.72 2.82 -14.21
C VAL A 172 10.49 1.89 -13.29
N PHE A 173 10.01 0.65 -13.17
CA PHE A 173 10.49 -0.33 -12.20
C PHE A 173 10.66 -1.70 -12.83
N ALA A 174 11.68 -2.44 -12.40
CA ALA A 174 11.74 -3.89 -12.53
C ALA A 174 10.74 -4.50 -11.54
N VAL A 175 9.90 -5.43 -11.99
CA VAL A 175 8.78 -5.96 -11.20
C VAL A 175 8.63 -7.46 -11.35
N ARG A 176 7.96 -8.08 -10.34
CA ARG A 176 7.40 -9.41 -10.41
C ARG A 176 5.88 -9.32 -10.29
N LEU A 177 5.14 -9.91 -11.21
CA LEU A 177 3.69 -9.95 -11.20
C LEU A 177 3.21 -11.37 -10.97
N ARG A 178 2.24 -11.54 -10.07
CA ARG A 178 1.57 -12.80 -9.79
C ARG A 178 0.06 -12.62 -9.64
N TRP A 179 -0.67 -13.72 -9.82
CA TRP A 179 -2.10 -13.83 -9.51
C TRP A 179 -2.37 -15.12 -8.74
N PRO A 180 -3.56 -15.31 -8.14
CA PRO A 180 -3.85 -16.52 -7.39
C PRO A 180 -3.65 -17.79 -8.21
N GLY A 181 -2.79 -18.69 -7.72
CA GLY A 181 -2.46 -19.96 -8.38
C GLY A 181 -1.40 -19.89 -9.48
N SER A 182 -0.79 -18.71 -9.73
CA SER A 182 0.33 -18.58 -10.65
C SER A 182 1.67 -18.54 -9.94
N GLU A 183 2.72 -18.87 -10.65
CA GLU A 183 4.08 -18.43 -10.36
C GLU A 183 4.22 -16.92 -10.60
N ALA A 184 5.36 -16.35 -10.19
CA ALA A 184 5.67 -14.96 -10.43
C ALA A 184 6.32 -14.78 -11.80
N PHE A 185 5.84 -13.82 -12.60
CA PHE A 185 6.39 -13.44 -13.89
C PHE A 185 7.19 -12.15 -13.77
N ASN A 186 8.37 -12.15 -14.33
CA ASN A 186 9.23 -10.99 -14.42
C ASN A 186 8.70 -9.98 -15.44
N GLY A 187 8.92 -8.69 -15.18
CA GLY A 187 8.48 -7.64 -16.09
C GLY A 187 9.06 -6.28 -15.80
N VAL A 188 8.67 -5.32 -16.60
CA VAL A 188 8.92 -3.89 -16.38
C VAL A 188 7.60 -3.16 -16.25
N ALA A 189 7.52 -2.22 -15.32
CA ALA A 189 6.28 -1.48 -15.05
C ALA A 189 6.51 0.02 -15.04
N ASN A 190 5.51 0.76 -15.55
CA ASN A 190 5.40 2.22 -15.34
C ASN A 190 4.30 2.50 -14.31
N VAL A 191 4.65 3.24 -13.27
CA VAL A 191 3.73 3.78 -12.26
C VAL A 191 3.62 5.28 -12.46
N GLY A 192 2.48 5.73 -12.95
CA GLY A 192 2.27 7.13 -13.30
C GLY A 192 0.86 7.62 -13.05
N PHE A 193 0.57 8.82 -13.59
CA PHE A 193 -0.74 9.42 -13.53
C PHE A 193 -1.22 9.79 -14.93
N ARG A 194 -2.49 9.51 -15.20
CA ARG A 194 -3.17 10.06 -16.36
C ARG A 194 -4.15 11.14 -15.95
N PRO A 195 -4.06 12.34 -16.54
CA PRO A 195 -5.13 13.33 -16.41
C PRO A 195 -6.43 12.75 -16.98
N THR A 196 -7.51 12.88 -16.22
CA THR A 196 -8.86 12.52 -16.67
C THR A 196 -9.81 13.68 -16.44
N VAL A 197 -10.96 13.65 -17.09
CA VAL A 197 -12.02 14.68 -16.93
C VAL A 197 -12.48 14.80 -15.46
N LYS A 198 -12.28 13.76 -14.65
CA LYS A 198 -12.68 13.71 -13.23
C LYS A 198 -11.51 13.81 -12.25
N GLY A 199 -10.30 14.16 -12.71
CA GLY A 199 -9.09 14.24 -11.88
C GLY A 199 -7.93 13.45 -12.46
N GLN A 200 -7.04 12.97 -11.59
CA GLN A 200 -5.90 12.12 -11.97
C GLN A 200 -6.19 10.67 -11.58
N ASN A 201 -6.05 9.75 -12.51
CA ASN A 201 -6.08 8.32 -12.21
C ASN A 201 -4.65 7.78 -12.12
N CYS A 202 -4.37 7.06 -11.04
CA CYS A 202 -3.14 6.32 -10.91
C CYS A 202 -3.15 5.15 -11.90
N LEU A 203 -2.12 5.04 -12.69
CA LEU A 203 -1.94 4.00 -13.69
C LEU A 203 -0.74 3.14 -13.34
N LEU A 204 -0.92 1.85 -13.42
CA LEU A 204 0.16 0.86 -13.38
C LEU A 204 0.06 0.05 -14.67
N GLU A 205 1.05 0.21 -15.54
CA GLU A 205 1.18 -0.54 -16.78
C GLU A 205 2.36 -1.49 -16.66
N VAL A 206 2.14 -2.79 -16.85
CA VAL A 206 3.17 -3.83 -16.72
C VAL A 206 3.33 -4.55 -18.04
N ASN A 207 4.54 -4.56 -18.58
CA ASN A 207 4.95 -5.47 -19.64
C ASN A 207 5.63 -6.69 -19.02
N LEU A 208 5.07 -7.89 -19.25
CA LEU A 208 5.63 -9.16 -18.76
C LEU A 208 6.58 -9.73 -19.78
N PHE A 209 7.69 -10.27 -19.29
CA PHE A 209 8.65 -10.99 -20.13
C PHE A 209 8.20 -12.44 -20.33
N ASP A 210 8.38 -12.95 -21.54
CA ASP A 210 8.13 -14.35 -21.90
C ASP A 210 6.71 -14.85 -21.56
N PHE A 211 5.74 -13.93 -21.47
CA PHE A 211 4.35 -14.23 -21.16
C PHE A 211 3.46 -14.09 -22.40
N SER A 212 2.71 -15.14 -22.70
CA SER A 212 1.65 -15.15 -23.70
C SER A 212 0.36 -15.62 -23.06
N GLY A 213 -0.60 -14.73 -22.88
CA GLY A 213 -1.87 -15.07 -22.25
C GLY A 213 -2.78 -13.86 -22.07
N ASP A 214 -3.99 -14.12 -21.60
CA ASP A 214 -4.97 -13.08 -21.28
C ASP A 214 -5.12 -12.93 -19.77
N LEU A 215 -4.88 -11.71 -19.29
CA LEU A 215 -5.02 -11.34 -17.88
C LEU A 215 -6.22 -10.43 -17.62
N TYR A 216 -7.03 -10.10 -18.61
CA TYR A 216 -8.16 -9.20 -18.42
C TYR A 216 -9.14 -9.72 -17.36
N GLY A 217 -9.53 -8.83 -16.47
CA GLY A 217 -10.40 -9.16 -15.35
C GLY A 217 -9.70 -9.88 -14.19
N GLN A 218 -8.49 -10.40 -14.39
CA GLN A 218 -7.72 -11.04 -13.33
C GLN A 218 -7.29 -10.00 -12.28
N ARG A 219 -7.24 -10.44 -11.03
CA ARG A 219 -6.62 -9.67 -9.97
C ARG A 219 -5.17 -10.08 -9.87
N VAL A 220 -4.31 -9.09 -9.91
CA VAL A 220 -2.86 -9.29 -9.87
C VAL A 220 -2.24 -8.51 -8.72
N GLU A 221 -1.09 -8.98 -8.30
CA GLU A 221 -0.19 -8.33 -7.38
C GLU A 221 1.14 -8.09 -8.08
N VAL A 222 1.65 -6.86 -7.97
CA VAL A 222 2.90 -6.42 -8.60
C VAL A 222 3.87 -5.99 -7.53
N GLU A 223 4.90 -6.78 -7.32
CA GLU A 223 6.04 -6.45 -6.48
C GLU A 223 6.97 -5.50 -7.24
N LEU A 224 7.31 -4.37 -6.63
CA LEU A 224 8.32 -3.46 -7.15
C LEU A 224 9.68 -3.89 -6.60
N VAL A 225 10.56 -4.38 -7.48
CA VAL A 225 11.87 -4.93 -7.08
C VAL A 225 12.94 -3.84 -7.08
N ALA A 226 13.07 -3.10 -8.17
CA ALA A 226 14.06 -2.04 -8.30
C ALA A 226 13.52 -0.88 -9.16
N LYS A 227 13.91 0.35 -8.81
CA LYS A 227 13.60 1.53 -9.64
C LYS A 227 14.65 1.66 -10.75
N ILE A 228 14.19 1.75 -11.98
CA ILE A 228 15.02 1.95 -13.16
C ILE A 228 15.23 3.45 -13.39
N ARG A 229 14.12 4.22 -13.46
CA ARG A 229 14.18 5.68 -13.71
C ARG A 229 12.89 6.39 -13.35
N ASP A 230 12.94 7.71 -13.36
CA ASP A 230 11.76 8.56 -13.30
C ASP A 230 11.02 8.58 -14.65
N GLU A 231 9.72 8.98 -14.61
CA GLU A 231 8.97 9.26 -15.83
C GLU A 231 9.60 10.45 -16.57
N LYS A 232 9.63 10.37 -17.90
CA LYS A 232 10.08 11.47 -18.77
C LYS A 232 9.21 11.54 -20.03
N PRO A 233 9.00 12.73 -20.61
CA PRO A 233 8.34 12.88 -21.89
C PRO A 233 9.26 12.42 -23.04
N PHE A 234 8.65 12.07 -24.19
CA PHE A 234 9.36 11.68 -25.39
C PHE A 234 8.87 12.50 -26.58
N ASN A 235 9.80 12.92 -27.43
CA ASN A 235 9.52 13.78 -28.58
C ASN A 235 9.08 12.97 -29.82
N SER A 236 9.22 11.66 -29.82
CA SER A 236 8.78 10.76 -30.90
C SER A 236 8.44 9.37 -30.38
N LEU A 237 7.67 8.61 -31.16
CA LEU A 237 7.35 7.21 -30.89
C LEU A 237 8.61 6.33 -30.91
N ASP A 238 9.54 6.60 -31.85
CA ASP A 238 10.79 5.85 -31.95
C ASP A 238 11.67 6.03 -30.70
N ALA A 239 11.75 7.27 -30.18
CA ALA A 239 12.46 7.54 -28.93
C ALA A 239 11.82 6.83 -27.74
N LEU A 240 10.49 6.80 -27.69
CA LEU A 240 9.75 6.04 -26.68
C LEU A 240 10.02 4.54 -26.80
N GLN A 241 9.93 3.96 -28.00
CA GLN A 241 10.17 2.54 -28.23
C GLN A 241 11.58 2.13 -27.82
N LYS A 242 12.59 2.90 -28.25
CA LYS A 242 13.99 2.66 -27.87
C LYS A 242 14.20 2.69 -26.35
N GLN A 243 13.54 3.63 -25.67
CA GLN A 243 13.63 3.69 -24.22
C GLN A 243 12.94 2.50 -23.54
N ILE A 244 11.78 2.06 -24.03
CA ILE A 244 11.10 0.88 -23.50
C ILE A 244 11.99 -0.37 -23.62
N MET A 245 12.71 -0.53 -24.76
CA MET A 245 13.68 -1.62 -24.93
C MET A 245 14.78 -1.56 -23.86
N ASN A 246 15.40 -0.38 -23.69
CA ASN A 246 16.46 -0.21 -22.69
C ASN A 246 15.93 -0.50 -21.26
N ASP A 247 14.73 -0.01 -20.91
CA ASP A 247 14.10 -0.25 -19.62
C ASP A 247 13.84 -1.76 -19.40
N ALA A 248 13.42 -2.48 -20.45
CA ALA A 248 13.19 -3.92 -20.38
C ALA A 248 14.51 -4.70 -20.18
N ASP A 249 15.58 -4.32 -20.87
CA ASP A 249 16.88 -4.97 -20.73
C ASP A 249 17.48 -4.71 -19.34
N GLU A 250 17.37 -3.48 -18.83
CA GLU A 250 17.79 -3.14 -17.45
C GLU A 250 16.97 -3.91 -16.41
N ALA A 251 15.64 -4.01 -16.61
CA ALA A 251 14.79 -4.78 -15.71
C ALA A 251 15.19 -6.26 -15.67
N LYS A 252 15.49 -6.89 -16.82
CA LYS A 252 15.93 -8.27 -16.89
C LYS A 252 17.25 -8.47 -16.11
N ALA A 253 18.21 -7.56 -16.27
CA ALA A 253 19.47 -7.62 -15.56
C ALA A 253 19.30 -7.51 -14.03
N LEU A 254 18.45 -6.57 -13.57
CA LEU A 254 18.14 -6.38 -12.15
C LEU A 254 17.46 -7.60 -11.53
N LEU A 255 16.48 -8.19 -12.24
CA LEU A 255 15.70 -9.34 -11.76
C LEU A 255 16.51 -10.65 -11.74
N SER A 256 17.51 -10.79 -12.63
CA SER A 256 18.40 -11.93 -12.62
C SER A 256 19.34 -11.93 -11.41
N ASN A 257 19.76 -10.75 -10.96
CA ASN A 257 20.65 -10.58 -9.81
C ASN A 257 19.93 -10.72 -8.45
N ASP A 258 18.60 -10.58 -8.41
CA ASP A 258 17.80 -10.66 -7.18
C ASP A 258 17.25 -12.09 -6.93
N ALA A 259 17.60 -13.06 -7.76
CA ALA A 259 17.19 -14.46 -7.64
C ALA A 259 18.14 -15.32 -6.79
N GLY A 260 19.09 -14.69 -6.07
CA GLY A 260 20.10 -15.34 -5.22
C GLY A 260 19.77 -15.31 -3.73
#